data_e02c48fc2c81ad11db024ae36a4e4008
#
_entry.id   e02c48fc2c81ad11db024ae36a4e4008
#
_cell.length_a   1.000
_cell.length_b   1.000
_cell.length_c   1.000
_cell.angle_alpha   90.00
_cell.angle_beta   90.00
_cell.angle_gamma   90.00
#
_symmetry.space_group_name_H-M   'P 1'
#
loop_
_entity.id
_entity.type
_entity.pdbx_description
1 polymer ?
#
loop_
_entity_poly.entity_id
_entity_poly.type
_entity_poly.pdbx_seq_one_letter_code
_entity_poly.pdbx_strand_id
1 'polypeptide(L)'
;MNNRIVCIYYSRTGNTKQAMTEIAEALDCEIVEVHDKTNRNGAIGWLRCGLDAMRKRTRAMTRLETRRPLSDYDLVILGTPIWAGRCSSVIRGLLKRRGYEMANVAYVITHKSEKPYKEVYRQMDQYVQTPHVADVSLRLGDTGYHFWRDQFIKTCGDFVENKRQSE
;
A
#
# COMPACT_ATOMS: atom_id res chain seq x y z
N MET A 1 6.07 19.97 2.62
CA MET A 1 5.61 18.60 2.85
C MET A 1 4.09 18.59 3.03
N ASN A 2 3.41 17.75 2.24
CA ASN A 2 1.96 17.59 2.34
C ASN A 2 1.63 16.74 3.57
N ASN A 3 1.24 17.38 4.65
CA ASN A 3 0.95 16.71 5.93
C ASN A 3 -0.41 15.99 5.96
N ARG A 4 -1.17 16.02 4.86
CA ARG A 4 -2.51 15.40 4.77
C ARG A 4 -2.46 13.99 4.15
N ILE A 5 -1.32 13.59 3.58
CA ILE A 5 -1.11 12.28 2.97
C ILE A 5 0.00 11.53 3.71
N VAL A 6 -0.16 10.22 3.87
CA VAL A 6 0.90 9.32 4.31
C VAL A 6 0.97 8.10 3.40
N CYS A 7 2.18 7.75 2.97
CA CYS A 7 2.48 6.51 2.27
C CYS A 7 3.00 5.46 3.26
N ILE A 8 2.32 4.31 3.34
CA ILE A 8 2.72 3.20 4.21
C ILE A 8 2.89 1.96 3.35
N TYR A 9 4.02 1.28 3.45
CA TYR A 9 4.27 0.14 2.60
C TYR A 9 5.08 -0.96 3.29
N TYR A 10 4.98 -2.16 2.71
CA TYR A 10 5.89 -3.26 2.97
C TYR A 10 6.62 -3.64 1.67
N SER A 11 7.92 -3.87 1.75
CA SER A 11 8.71 -4.32 0.61
C SER A 11 9.65 -5.46 1.02
N ARG A 12 9.68 -6.54 0.23
CA ARG A 12 10.59 -7.66 0.45
C ARG A 12 11.88 -7.55 -0.36
N THR A 13 11.76 -7.11 -1.60
CA THR A 13 12.88 -7.10 -2.57
C THR A 13 13.21 -5.72 -3.09
N GLY A 14 12.56 -4.67 -2.58
CA GLY A 14 12.79 -3.29 -2.97
C GLY A 14 11.84 -2.74 -4.05
N ASN A 15 11.10 -3.57 -4.78
CA ASN A 15 10.22 -3.09 -5.85
C ASN A 15 9.09 -2.20 -5.32
N THR A 16 8.39 -2.63 -4.28
CA THR A 16 7.35 -1.80 -3.64
C THR A 16 7.95 -0.54 -3.03
N LYS A 17 9.14 -0.65 -2.42
CA LYS A 17 9.87 0.49 -1.87
C LYS A 17 10.13 1.54 -2.94
N GLN A 18 10.67 1.15 -4.10
CA GLN A 18 10.94 2.07 -5.19
C GLN A 18 9.66 2.79 -5.63
N ALA A 19 8.59 2.06 -5.95
CA ALA A 19 7.34 2.66 -6.39
C ALA A 19 6.75 3.63 -5.35
N MET A 20 6.75 3.24 -4.08
CA MET A 20 6.21 4.08 -3.00
C MET A 20 7.08 5.30 -2.71
N THR A 21 8.40 5.20 -2.86
CA THR A 21 9.31 6.36 -2.72
C THR A 21 9.03 7.37 -3.83
N GLU A 22 8.94 6.94 -5.08
CA GLU A 22 8.62 7.82 -6.22
C GLU A 22 7.25 8.52 -6.04
N ILE A 23 6.24 7.80 -5.56
CA ILE A 23 4.91 8.37 -5.29
C ILE A 23 4.96 9.37 -4.14
N ALA A 24 5.63 9.04 -3.03
CA ALA A 24 5.72 9.91 -1.87
C ALA A 24 6.50 11.21 -2.15
N GLU A 25 7.58 11.11 -2.94
CA GLU A 25 8.35 12.28 -3.39
C GLU A 25 7.49 13.20 -4.28
N ALA A 26 6.75 12.63 -5.23
CA ALA A 26 5.89 13.42 -6.12
C ALA A 26 4.72 14.09 -5.39
N LEU A 27 4.18 13.47 -4.34
CA LEU A 27 3.12 14.03 -3.49
C LEU A 27 3.68 14.89 -2.35
N ASP A 28 4.99 14.97 -2.20
CA ASP A 28 5.71 15.64 -1.09
C ASP A 28 5.12 15.24 0.28
N CYS A 29 4.95 13.94 0.53
CA CYS A 29 4.27 13.42 1.71
C CYS A 29 5.14 12.48 2.56
N GLU A 30 4.65 12.18 3.77
CA GLU A 30 5.30 11.24 4.67
C GLU A 30 5.31 9.82 4.09
N ILE A 31 6.44 9.12 4.28
CA ILE A 31 6.58 7.72 3.89
C ILE A 31 7.07 6.87 5.05
N VAL A 32 6.42 5.72 5.28
CA VAL A 32 6.72 4.80 6.38
C VAL A 32 6.80 3.36 5.86
N GLU A 33 7.92 2.73 6.11
CA GLU A 33 8.10 1.29 5.82
C GLU A 33 7.68 0.45 7.03
N VAL A 34 6.81 -0.52 6.79
CA VAL A 34 6.36 -1.46 7.81
C VAL A 34 7.19 -2.74 7.72
N HIS A 35 7.71 -3.19 8.85
CA HIS A 35 8.46 -4.43 8.93
C HIS A 35 7.70 -5.49 9.73
N ASP A 36 7.90 -6.76 9.40
CA ASP A 36 7.52 -7.85 10.29
C ASP A 36 8.77 -8.43 10.98
N LYS A 37 8.55 -9.12 12.09
CA LYS A 37 9.63 -9.78 12.83
C LYS A 37 10.10 -11.09 12.17
N THR A 38 9.58 -11.43 10.99
CA THR A 38 9.85 -12.69 10.32
C THR A 38 10.87 -12.49 9.21
N ASN A 39 11.97 -13.26 9.25
CA ASN A 39 12.90 -13.29 8.13
C ASN A 39 12.22 -13.92 6.90
N ARG A 40 12.10 -13.15 5.83
CA ARG A 40 11.47 -13.55 4.55
C ARG A 40 12.46 -13.58 3.40
N ASN A 41 13.76 -13.54 3.68
CA ASN A 41 14.79 -13.59 2.65
C ASN A 41 15.00 -15.01 2.12
N GLY A 42 15.43 -15.11 0.85
CA GLY A 42 15.74 -16.38 0.20
C GLY A 42 14.50 -17.22 -0.19
N ALA A 43 14.75 -18.45 -0.64
CA ALA A 43 13.73 -19.38 -1.14
C ALA A 43 12.70 -19.78 -0.05
N ILE A 44 13.17 -19.99 1.18
CA ILE A 44 12.31 -20.33 2.33
C ILE A 44 11.40 -19.14 2.67
N GLY A 45 11.95 -17.94 2.61
CA GLY A 45 11.17 -16.71 2.83
C GLY A 45 10.10 -16.51 1.76
N TRP A 46 10.39 -16.81 0.50
CA TRP A 46 9.43 -16.76 -0.59
C TRP A 46 8.27 -17.75 -0.39
N LEU A 47 8.58 -19.02 -0.05
CA LEU A 47 7.57 -20.04 0.24
C LEU A 47 6.69 -19.63 1.43
N ARG A 48 7.29 -19.09 2.49
CA ARG A 48 6.57 -18.56 3.66
C ARG A 48 5.64 -17.41 3.30
N CYS A 49 6.06 -16.48 2.44
CA CYS A 49 5.21 -15.41 1.94
C CYS A 49 3.96 -15.94 1.23
N GLY A 50 4.13 -16.92 0.34
CA GLY A 50 3.03 -17.58 -0.36
C GLY A 50 2.06 -18.28 0.60
N LEU A 51 2.59 -19.07 1.54
CA LEU A 51 1.80 -19.79 2.53
C LEU A 51 1.03 -18.86 3.48
N ASP A 52 1.67 -17.79 3.96
CA ASP A 52 1.02 -16.80 4.83
C ASP A 52 -0.11 -16.06 4.07
N ALA A 53 0.10 -15.74 2.80
CA ALA A 53 -0.92 -15.13 1.97
C ALA A 53 -2.10 -16.07 1.73
N MET A 54 -1.84 -17.31 1.33
CA MET A 54 -2.88 -18.33 1.09
C MET A 54 -3.72 -18.64 2.33
N ARG A 55 -3.07 -18.72 3.50
CA ARG A 55 -3.73 -19.03 4.78
C ARG A 55 -4.32 -17.79 5.46
N LYS A 56 -4.23 -16.62 4.85
CA LYS A 56 -4.66 -15.32 5.43
C LYS A 56 -4.09 -15.06 6.83
N ARG A 57 -2.90 -15.58 7.12
CA ARG A 57 -2.24 -15.38 8.42
C ARG A 57 -1.82 -13.94 8.57
N THR A 58 -2.11 -13.37 9.74
CA THR A 58 -1.60 -12.07 10.17
C THR A 58 -0.51 -12.28 11.21
N ARG A 59 0.63 -11.64 11.01
CA ARG A 59 1.75 -11.75 11.95
C ARG A 59 1.97 -10.44 12.69
N ALA A 60 2.68 -10.51 13.80
CA ALA A 60 3.06 -9.32 14.55
C ALA A 60 3.91 -8.41 13.67
N MET A 61 3.47 -7.17 13.54
CA MET A 61 4.21 -6.08 12.89
C MET A 61 5.10 -5.37 13.91
N THR A 62 6.14 -4.70 13.43
CA THR A 62 6.75 -3.61 14.17
C THR A 62 5.71 -2.50 14.40
N ARG A 63 5.89 -1.72 15.45
CA ARG A 63 5.02 -0.58 15.73
C ARG A 63 5.02 0.36 14.53
N LEU A 64 3.84 0.71 14.05
CA LEU A 64 3.71 1.73 13.01
C LEU A 64 3.88 3.10 13.66
N GLU A 65 4.90 3.83 13.26
CA GLU A 65 5.19 5.17 13.74
C GLU A 65 4.96 6.17 12.61
N THR A 66 3.84 6.86 12.67
CA THR A 66 3.48 7.98 11.81
C THR A 66 3.53 9.28 12.61
N ARG A 67 3.78 10.41 11.95
CA ARG A 67 3.84 11.73 12.60
C ARG A 67 2.53 12.15 13.26
N ARG A 68 1.42 11.58 12.81
CA ARG A 68 0.06 11.85 13.29
C ARG A 68 -0.71 10.53 13.45
N PRO A 69 -1.81 10.51 14.20
CA PRO A 69 -2.79 9.42 14.15
C PRO A 69 -3.27 9.18 12.72
N LEU A 70 -3.58 7.93 12.36
CA LEU A 70 -4.05 7.61 10.99
C LEU A 70 -5.36 8.30 10.62
N SER A 71 -6.19 8.61 11.62
CA SER A 71 -7.43 9.38 11.46
C SER A 71 -7.24 10.83 11.00
N ASP A 72 -6.05 11.37 11.21
CA ASP A 72 -5.75 12.78 10.93
C ASP A 72 -5.20 13.00 9.50
N TYR A 73 -5.01 11.91 8.74
CA TYR A 73 -4.66 12.01 7.33
C TYR A 73 -5.92 11.97 6.46
N ASP A 74 -5.95 12.82 5.45
CA ASP A 74 -7.01 12.80 4.45
C ASP A 74 -6.94 11.58 3.56
N LEU A 75 -5.73 11.08 3.33
CA LEU A 75 -5.47 9.93 2.48
C LEU A 75 -4.31 9.10 3.02
N VAL A 76 -4.54 7.81 3.20
CA VAL A 76 -3.51 6.81 3.51
C VAL A 76 -3.27 5.97 2.25
N ILE A 77 -2.07 6.06 1.68
CA ILE A 77 -1.68 5.25 0.52
C ILE A 77 -0.94 4.00 0.99
N LEU A 78 -1.47 2.83 0.68
CA LEU A 78 -0.92 1.54 1.12
C LEU A 78 -0.23 0.82 -0.05
N GLY A 79 1.07 0.57 0.11
CA GLY A 79 1.88 -0.17 -0.85
C GLY A 79 2.15 -1.62 -0.42
N THR A 80 1.88 -2.58 -1.31
CA THR A 80 2.06 -4.00 -1.02
C THR A 80 2.52 -4.81 -2.24
N PRO A 81 3.48 -5.74 -2.07
CA PRO A 81 3.72 -6.74 -3.09
C PRO A 81 2.57 -7.76 -3.12
N ILE A 82 2.36 -8.39 -4.28
CA ILE A 82 1.41 -9.49 -4.43
C ILE A 82 2.10 -10.83 -4.14
N TRP A 83 1.52 -11.59 -3.22
CA TRP A 83 1.92 -12.94 -2.85
C TRP A 83 0.77 -13.91 -3.06
N ALA A 84 0.95 -14.91 -3.92
CA ALA A 84 -0.08 -15.90 -4.24
C ALA A 84 -1.46 -15.26 -4.54
N GLY A 85 -1.48 -14.20 -5.34
CA GLY A 85 -2.70 -13.50 -5.74
C GLY A 85 -3.37 -12.66 -4.63
N ARG A 86 -2.66 -12.33 -3.55
CA ARG A 86 -3.16 -11.55 -2.41
C ARG A 86 -2.17 -10.48 -2.00
N CYS A 87 -2.62 -9.47 -1.28
CA CYS A 87 -1.72 -8.52 -0.62
C CYS A 87 -0.85 -9.24 0.43
N SER A 88 0.30 -8.67 0.74
CA SER A 88 1.20 -9.24 1.76
C SER A 88 0.51 -9.41 3.11
N SER A 89 0.91 -10.43 3.87
CA SER A 89 0.37 -10.66 5.22
C SER A 89 0.68 -9.51 6.18
N VAL A 90 1.73 -8.74 5.89
CA VAL A 90 2.13 -7.57 6.69
C VAL A 90 1.11 -6.44 6.51
N ILE A 91 0.83 -6.04 5.27
CA ILE A 91 -0.17 -4.99 4.98
C ILE A 91 -1.59 -5.46 5.37
N ARG A 92 -1.93 -6.72 5.14
CA ARG A 92 -3.21 -7.26 5.61
C ARG A 92 -3.33 -7.22 7.14
N GLY A 93 -2.23 -7.48 7.85
CA GLY A 93 -2.17 -7.36 9.32
C GLY A 93 -2.36 -5.92 9.80
N LEU A 94 -1.81 -4.94 9.08
CA LEU A 94 -2.04 -3.52 9.33
C LEU A 94 -3.51 -3.16 9.13
N LEU A 95 -4.07 -3.50 7.97
CA LEU A 95 -5.47 -3.24 7.64
C LEU A 95 -6.44 -3.84 8.66
N LYS A 96 -6.24 -5.09 9.06
CA LYS A 96 -7.09 -5.75 10.07
C LYS A 96 -7.09 -5.05 11.42
N ARG A 97 -5.97 -4.46 11.82
CA ARG A 97 -5.83 -3.84 13.15
C ARG A 97 -6.18 -2.38 13.15
N ARG A 98 -5.88 -1.67 12.07
CA ARG A 98 -5.93 -0.21 12.03
C ARG A 98 -6.64 0.36 10.80
N GLY A 99 -7.19 -0.48 9.92
CA GLY A 99 -7.91 -0.01 8.73
C GLY A 99 -9.12 0.87 9.07
N TYR A 100 -9.78 0.60 10.20
CA TYR A 100 -10.90 1.40 10.69
C TYR A 100 -10.53 2.84 11.10
N GLU A 101 -9.23 3.12 11.32
CA GLU A 101 -8.75 4.47 11.63
C GLU A 101 -8.53 5.32 10.37
N MET A 102 -8.49 4.69 9.18
CA MET A 102 -8.18 5.34 7.91
C MET A 102 -9.49 5.87 7.28
N ALA A 103 -9.63 7.20 7.20
CA ALA A 103 -10.82 7.80 6.62
C ALA A 103 -10.94 7.53 5.12
N ASN A 104 -9.84 7.66 4.38
CA ASN A 104 -9.76 7.33 2.96
C ASN A 104 -8.44 6.61 2.67
N VAL A 105 -8.50 5.64 1.76
CA VAL A 105 -7.35 4.83 1.37
C VAL A 105 -7.16 4.81 -0.14
N ALA A 106 -5.91 4.63 -0.57
CA ALA A 106 -5.56 4.31 -1.93
C ALA A 106 -4.54 3.16 -1.94
N TYR A 107 -4.50 2.36 -2.99
CA TYR A 107 -3.70 1.14 -3.03
C TYR A 107 -2.69 1.13 -4.17
N VAL A 108 -1.47 0.75 -3.84
CA VAL A 108 -0.40 0.46 -4.79
C VAL A 108 -0.02 -1.01 -4.65
N ILE A 109 -0.25 -1.80 -5.67
CA ILE A 109 0.22 -3.18 -5.71
C ILE A 109 1.38 -3.31 -6.68
N THR A 110 2.40 -4.07 -6.29
CA THR A 110 3.54 -4.37 -7.15
C THR A 110 3.64 -5.87 -7.41
N HIS A 111 3.96 -6.25 -8.63
CA HIS A 111 4.04 -7.66 -9.06
C HIS A 111 4.97 -7.82 -10.26
N LYS A 112 5.25 -9.07 -10.62
CA LYS A 112 6.05 -9.44 -11.79
C LYS A 112 5.23 -10.06 -12.92
N SER A 113 4.00 -10.50 -12.63
CA SER A 113 3.12 -11.17 -13.58
C SER A 113 2.32 -10.15 -14.42
N GLU A 114 1.87 -10.55 -15.60
CA GLU A 114 0.95 -9.77 -16.46
C GLU A 114 -0.52 -9.89 -16.04
N LYS A 115 -0.81 -10.70 -15.03
CA LYS A 115 -2.20 -10.93 -14.58
C LYS A 115 -2.77 -9.67 -13.94
N PRO A 116 -4.03 -9.33 -14.21
CA PRO A 116 -4.74 -8.31 -13.45
C PRO A 116 -5.06 -8.83 -12.03
N TYR A 117 -4.87 -7.98 -11.04
CA TYR A 117 -5.10 -8.31 -9.62
C TYR A 117 -6.24 -7.50 -9.01
N LYS A 118 -7.28 -7.17 -9.78
CA LYS A 118 -8.42 -6.35 -9.32
C LYS A 118 -9.10 -6.88 -8.06
N GLU A 119 -9.11 -8.21 -7.87
CA GLU A 119 -9.71 -8.84 -6.70
C GLU A 119 -8.95 -8.52 -5.40
N VAL A 120 -7.65 -8.20 -5.49
CA VAL A 120 -6.84 -7.84 -4.32
C VAL A 120 -7.36 -6.55 -3.68
N TYR A 121 -7.75 -5.56 -4.46
CA TYR A 121 -8.31 -4.31 -3.94
C TYR A 121 -9.59 -4.53 -3.15
N ARG A 122 -10.51 -5.35 -3.69
CA ARG A 122 -11.75 -5.71 -2.98
C ARG A 122 -11.49 -6.45 -1.67
N GLN A 123 -10.46 -7.32 -1.65
CA GLN A 123 -10.04 -8.00 -0.42
C GLN A 123 -9.49 -7.03 0.63
N MET A 124 -8.81 -5.97 0.20
CA MET A 124 -8.28 -4.94 1.10
C MET A 124 -9.41 -4.04 1.63
N ASP A 125 -10.37 -3.69 0.79
CA ASP A 125 -11.54 -2.86 1.16
C ASP A 125 -12.39 -3.46 2.29
N GLN A 126 -12.34 -4.77 2.50
CA GLN A 126 -13.06 -5.43 3.60
C GLN A 126 -12.62 -4.98 5.00
N TYR A 127 -11.49 -4.29 5.12
CA TYR A 127 -10.90 -3.88 6.38
C TYR A 127 -10.95 -2.37 6.64
N VAL A 128 -11.51 -1.60 5.74
CA VAL A 128 -11.62 -0.14 5.81
C VAL A 128 -13.09 0.30 5.82
N GLN A 129 -13.33 1.54 6.24
CA GLN A 129 -14.71 2.03 6.38
C GLN A 129 -15.39 2.34 5.04
N THR A 130 -14.60 2.82 4.08
CA THR A 130 -15.07 3.19 2.74
C THR A 130 -14.19 2.53 1.69
N PRO A 131 -14.71 2.18 0.51
CA PRO A 131 -13.89 1.68 -0.59
C PRO A 131 -12.74 2.64 -0.92
N HIS A 132 -11.65 2.10 -1.43
CA HIS A 132 -10.50 2.90 -1.84
C HIS A 132 -10.88 3.96 -2.90
N VAL A 133 -10.21 5.10 -2.83
CA VAL A 133 -10.45 6.25 -3.74
C VAL A 133 -9.63 6.16 -5.02
N ALA A 134 -8.52 5.45 -4.98
CA ALA A 134 -7.65 5.20 -6.12
C ALA A 134 -6.88 3.88 -5.95
N ASP A 135 -6.54 3.26 -7.06
CA ASP A 135 -5.69 2.07 -7.09
C ASP A 135 -4.74 2.09 -8.28
N VAL A 136 -3.61 1.42 -8.14
CA VAL A 136 -2.67 1.18 -9.24
C VAL A 136 -1.96 -0.15 -9.08
N SER A 137 -1.79 -0.83 -10.21
CA SER A 137 -1.06 -2.09 -10.35
C SER A 137 0.22 -1.82 -11.12
N LEU A 138 1.38 -1.94 -10.48
CA LEU A 138 2.67 -1.57 -11.05
C LEU A 138 3.59 -2.78 -11.22
N ARG A 139 4.20 -2.87 -12.40
CA ARG A 139 5.27 -3.81 -12.70
C ARG A 139 6.49 -3.01 -13.12
N LEU A 140 7.54 -3.05 -12.28
CA LEU A 140 8.79 -2.37 -12.57
C LEU A 140 9.39 -2.91 -13.87
N GLY A 141 9.89 -1.99 -14.72
CA GLY A 141 10.43 -2.33 -16.03
C GLY A 141 9.38 -2.49 -17.14
N ASP A 142 8.10 -2.35 -16.83
CA ASP A 142 7.05 -2.29 -17.85
C ASP A 142 7.00 -0.90 -18.51
N THR A 143 6.73 -0.88 -19.80
CA THR A 143 6.59 0.38 -20.59
C THR A 143 5.50 1.30 -20.06
N GLY A 144 4.43 0.74 -19.47
CA GLY A 144 3.32 1.48 -18.87
C GLY A 144 3.56 1.96 -17.44
N TYR A 145 4.67 1.57 -16.79
CA TYR A 145 4.92 1.85 -15.38
C TYR A 145 4.78 3.33 -15.02
N HIS A 146 5.50 4.20 -15.73
CA HIS A 146 5.51 5.63 -15.44
C HIS A 146 4.15 6.28 -15.68
N PHE A 147 3.48 5.90 -16.78
CA PHE A 147 2.15 6.42 -17.10
C PHE A 147 1.13 6.11 -15.99
N TRP A 148 1.03 4.85 -15.57
CA TRP A 148 0.07 4.45 -14.56
C TRP A 148 0.40 5.01 -13.17
N ARG A 149 1.68 5.07 -12.81
CA ARG A 149 2.15 5.72 -11.59
C ARG A 149 1.72 7.21 -11.57
N ASP A 150 1.98 7.94 -12.64
CA ASP A 150 1.72 9.38 -12.72
C ASP A 150 0.20 9.67 -12.72
N GLN A 151 -0.61 8.84 -13.38
CA GLN A 151 -2.07 8.92 -13.29
C GLN A 151 -2.57 8.70 -11.85
N PHE A 152 -2.02 7.73 -11.15
CA PHE A 152 -2.35 7.47 -9.75
C PHE A 152 -1.97 8.66 -8.85
N ILE A 153 -0.76 9.20 -9.01
CA ILE A 153 -0.30 10.39 -8.28
C ILE A 153 -1.26 11.57 -8.48
N LYS A 154 -1.62 11.83 -9.74
CA LYS A 154 -2.57 12.90 -10.07
C LYS A 154 -3.92 12.67 -9.39
N THR A 155 -4.48 11.47 -9.47
CA THR A 155 -5.77 11.13 -8.85
C THR A 155 -5.75 11.34 -7.34
N CYS A 156 -4.67 10.92 -6.66
CA CYS A 156 -4.51 11.11 -5.22
C CYS A 156 -4.36 12.60 -4.84
N GLY A 157 -3.61 13.36 -5.64
CA GLY A 157 -3.46 14.81 -5.44
C GLY A 157 -4.77 15.56 -5.59
N ASP A 158 -5.47 15.32 -6.70
CA ASP A 158 -6.78 15.92 -6.99
C ASP A 158 -7.82 15.59 -5.89
N PHE A 159 -7.82 14.36 -5.38
CA PHE A 159 -8.70 13.94 -4.29
C PHE A 159 -8.48 14.78 -3.02
N VAL A 160 -7.24 14.96 -2.59
CA VAL A 160 -6.92 15.72 -1.37
C VAL A 160 -7.17 17.22 -1.57
N GLU A 161 -6.89 17.77 -2.75
CA GLU A 161 -7.19 19.17 -3.06
C GLU A 161 -8.71 19.46 -3.04
N ASN A 162 -9.50 18.61 -3.68
CA ASN A 162 -10.95 18.74 -3.67
C ASN A 162 -11.54 18.67 -2.25
N LYS A 163 -10.98 17.80 -1.41
CA LYS A 163 -11.39 17.72 -0.01
C LYS A 163 -11.08 19.00 0.77
N ARG A 164 -9.91 19.60 0.52
CA ARG A 164 -9.52 20.89 1.14
C ARG A 164 -10.44 22.05 0.77
N GLN A 165 -10.97 22.05 -0.45
CA GLN A 165 -11.90 23.10 -0.93
C GLN A 165 -13.31 22.96 -0.36
N SER A 166 -13.65 21.78 0.19
CA SER A 166 -14.96 21.47 0.76
C SER A 166 -15.03 21.65 2.28
N GLU A 167 -13.91 21.93 2.94
CA GLU A 167 -13.79 22.25 4.36
C GLU A 167 -13.85 23.78 4.61
#